data_91c1e8a58981b0c9889314be63a8a64b
#
_entry.id   91c1e8a58981b0c9889314be63a8a64b
#
_cell.length_a   1.000
_cell.length_b   1.000
_cell.length_c   1.000
_cell.angle_alpha   90.00
_cell.angle_beta   90.00
_cell.angle_gamma   90.00
#
_symmetry.space_group_name_H-M   'P 1'
#
loop_
_entity.id
_entity.type
_entity.pdbx_description
1 polymer ?
#
loop_
_entity_poly.entity_id
_entity_poly.type
_entity_poly.pdbx_seq_one_letter_code
_entity_poly.pdbx_strand_id
1 'polypeptide(L)'
;MTSPQAYFDSLLLGSRLTQTVRGFSRSELHLLAYASCLLSLYGGKPVSDWEYEFSSTPSGLPFSKNLDDALDYCIRIGDITDHGELLQITSDGQTNLGIWKEHTINQERLAYLNGAADCLLLFTPSVIREAFAYEPALAFIKRHAQTAWLFSDPIVDRLHDTFGEIRELLPYQGSDLSLPLSAWLEYLLTIGRTHEHSN
;
A
#
# COMPACT_ATOMS: atom_id res chain seq x y z
N MET A 1 21.69 -3.00 1.46
CA MET A 1 21.43 -2.50 2.84
C MET A 1 19.93 -2.30 2.93
N THR A 2 19.26 -2.87 3.90
CA THR A 2 17.80 -2.79 4.03
C THR A 2 17.39 -1.37 4.44
N SER A 3 16.38 -0.79 3.78
CA SER A 3 15.81 0.51 4.17
C SER A 3 15.13 0.37 5.54
N PRO A 4 15.45 1.23 6.52
CA PRO A 4 14.78 1.21 7.82
C PRO A 4 13.27 1.42 7.71
N GLN A 5 12.82 2.26 6.78
CA GLN A 5 11.41 2.54 6.54
C GLN A 5 10.71 1.33 5.94
N ALA A 6 11.31 0.68 4.94
CA ALA A 6 10.75 -0.54 4.36
C ALA A 6 10.67 -1.69 5.40
N TYR A 7 11.64 -1.78 6.31
CA TYR A 7 11.58 -2.73 7.42
C TYR A 7 10.42 -2.42 8.37
N PHE A 8 10.28 -1.18 8.80
CA PHE A 8 9.16 -0.74 9.64
C PHE A 8 7.81 -1.01 8.99
N ASP A 9 7.66 -0.66 7.71
CA ASP A 9 6.44 -0.91 6.94
C ASP A 9 6.10 -2.39 6.84
N SER A 10 7.12 -3.25 6.63
CA SER A 10 6.94 -4.70 6.58
C SER A 10 6.40 -5.25 7.89
N LEU A 11 6.93 -4.78 9.03
CA LEU A 11 6.46 -5.19 10.35
C LEU A 11 5.04 -4.69 10.63
N LEU A 12 4.75 -3.41 10.34
CA LEU A 12 3.45 -2.83 10.64
C LEU A 12 2.34 -3.44 9.79
N LEU A 13 2.52 -3.45 8.48
CA LEU A 13 1.53 -4.02 7.56
C LEU A 13 1.40 -5.53 7.74
N GLY A 14 2.51 -6.23 7.96
CA GLY A 14 2.50 -7.66 8.30
C GLY A 14 1.73 -7.97 9.59
N SER A 15 1.88 -7.12 10.61
CA SER A 15 1.11 -7.22 11.85
C SER A 15 -0.39 -7.06 11.61
N ARG A 16 -0.78 -6.01 10.86
CA ARG A 16 -2.18 -5.72 10.54
C ARG A 16 -2.83 -6.81 9.71
N LEU A 17 -2.15 -7.28 8.67
CA LEU A 17 -2.60 -8.37 7.82
C LEU A 17 -2.73 -9.68 8.60
N THR A 18 -1.75 -10.04 9.43
CA THR A 18 -1.82 -11.24 10.26
C THR A 18 -3.01 -11.21 11.22
N GLN A 19 -3.31 -10.05 11.81
CA GLN A 19 -4.45 -9.88 12.72
C GLN A 19 -5.80 -9.95 12.01
N THR A 20 -5.90 -9.43 10.78
CA THR A 20 -7.17 -9.31 10.06
C THR A 20 -7.48 -10.56 9.23
N VAL A 21 -6.48 -11.13 8.55
CA VAL A 21 -6.67 -12.23 7.59
C VAL A 21 -5.84 -13.49 7.93
N ARG A 22 -5.26 -13.54 9.11
CA ARG A 22 -4.46 -14.66 9.66
C ARG A 22 -3.16 -14.99 8.94
N GLY A 23 -2.72 -14.15 8.06
CA GLY A 23 -1.51 -14.30 7.25
C GLY A 23 -1.63 -13.52 5.96
N PHE A 24 -0.54 -13.32 5.25
CA PHE A 24 -0.51 -12.49 4.05
C PHE A 24 0.48 -13.00 3.01
N SER A 25 0.24 -12.67 1.77
CA SER A 25 1.18 -12.85 0.68
C SER A 25 2.09 -11.64 0.51
N ARG A 26 3.25 -11.82 -0.14
CA ARG A 26 4.13 -10.70 -0.51
C ARG A 26 3.37 -9.63 -1.31
N SER A 27 2.53 -10.05 -2.26
CA SER A 27 1.77 -9.13 -3.10
C SER A 27 0.78 -8.27 -2.32
N GLU A 28 0.17 -8.80 -1.27
CA GLU A 28 -0.73 -8.04 -0.39
C GLU A 28 0.03 -6.99 0.43
N LEU A 29 1.23 -7.34 0.91
CA LEU A 29 2.10 -6.38 1.59
C LEU A 29 2.49 -5.22 0.66
N HIS A 30 2.93 -5.51 -0.57
CA HIS A 30 3.27 -4.49 -1.56
C HIS A 30 2.07 -3.61 -1.92
N LEU A 31 0.89 -4.20 -2.05
CA LEU A 31 -0.35 -3.50 -2.37
C LEU A 31 -0.70 -2.47 -1.29
N LEU A 32 -0.67 -2.88 -0.02
CA LEU A 32 -0.96 -1.98 1.10
C LEU A 32 0.12 -0.91 1.30
N ALA A 33 1.38 -1.25 1.09
CA ALA A 33 2.47 -0.28 1.16
C ALA A 33 2.33 0.79 0.05
N TYR A 34 1.94 0.38 -1.16
CA TYR A 34 1.63 1.31 -2.25
C TYR A 34 0.43 2.21 -1.90
N ALA A 35 -0.65 1.63 -1.37
CA ALA A 35 -1.80 2.38 -0.89
C ALA A 35 -1.43 3.40 0.20
N SER A 36 -0.52 3.03 1.11
CA SER A 36 -0.01 3.93 2.14
C SER A 36 0.79 5.11 1.57
N CYS A 37 1.60 4.84 0.54
CA CYS A 37 2.31 5.89 -0.19
C CYS A 37 1.35 6.84 -0.92
N LEU A 38 0.28 6.32 -1.51
CA LEU A 38 -0.78 7.15 -2.11
C LEU A 38 -1.49 8.02 -1.07
N LEU A 39 -1.73 7.51 0.14
CA LEU A 39 -2.27 8.31 1.23
C LEU A 39 -1.32 9.44 1.67
N SER A 40 -0.01 9.25 1.59
CA SER A 40 0.94 10.33 1.85
C SER A 40 0.85 11.44 0.81
N LEU A 41 0.65 11.09 -0.47
CA LEU A 41 0.33 12.06 -1.54
C LEU A 41 -0.97 12.80 -1.27
N TYR A 42 -2.03 12.09 -0.87
CA TYR A 42 -3.28 12.71 -0.44
C TYR A 42 -3.05 13.69 0.72
N GLY A 43 -2.14 13.36 1.65
CA GLY A 43 -1.71 14.24 2.73
C GLY A 43 -0.84 15.44 2.29
N GLY A 44 -0.53 15.55 0.99
CA GLY A 44 0.28 16.62 0.42
C GLY A 44 1.80 16.41 0.56
N LYS A 45 2.23 15.18 0.83
CA LYS A 45 3.66 14.85 0.90
C LYS A 45 4.20 14.49 -0.48
N PRO A 46 5.38 14.93 -0.86
CA PRO A 46 6.02 14.49 -2.08
C PRO A 46 6.37 12.99 -2.00
N VAL A 47 6.32 12.29 -3.13
CA VAL A 47 6.65 10.85 -3.21
C VAL A 47 8.07 10.56 -2.74
N SER A 48 9.01 11.49 -2.97
CA SER A 48 10.39 11.38 -2.50
C SER A 48 10.54 11.14 -1.01
N ASP A 49 9.59 11.64 -0.21
CA ASP A 49 9.59 11.52 1.25
C ASP A 49 9.20 10.10 1.71
N TRP A 50 8.71 9.25 0.77
CA TRP A 50 8.40 7.85 1.08
C TRP A 50 9.66 6.99 1.27
N GLU A 51 10.81 7.45 0.76
CA GLU A 51 12.15 6.87 0.93
C GLU A 51 12.38 5.52 0.24
N TYR A 52 11.41 4.98 -0.47
CA TYR A 52 11.60 3.89 -1.41
C TYR A 52 10.56 3.94 -2.54
N GLU A 53 10.91 3.34 -3.65
CA GLU A 53 10.20 3.49 -4.92
C GLU A 53 9.31 2.29 -5.21
N PHE A 54 8.27 2.54 -6.01
CA PHE A 54 7.39 1.51 -6.55
C PHE A 54 7.49 1.42 -8.06
N SER A 55 7.57 0.20 -8.55
CA SER A 55 7.38 -0.18 -9.94
C SER A 55 6.15 -1.06 -10.07
N SER A 56 5.67 -1.26 -11.28
CA SER A 56 4.66 -2.29 -11.54
C SER A 56 5.32 -3.59 -11.96
N THR A 57 4.68 -4.70 -11.59
CA THR A 57 4.96 -5.99 -12.21
C THR A 57 4.30 -6.08 -13.59
N PRO A 58 4.68 -7.02 -14.48
CA PRO A 58 3.98 -7.27 -15.74
C PRO A 58 2.49 -7.63 -15.57
N SER A 59 2.11 -8.14 -14.40
CA SER A 59 0.71 -8.40 -14.04
C SER A 59 -0.07 -7.16 -13.61
N GLY A 60 0.56 -5.98 -13.57
CA GLY A 60 -0.06 -4.72 -13.15
C GLY A 60 -0.20 -4.58 -11.64
N LEU A 61 0.60 -5.29 -10.86
CA LEU A 61 0.62 -5.11 -9.40
C LEU A 61 1.79 -4.21 -8.99
N PRO A 62 1.62 -3.36 -7.96
CA PRO A 62 2.72 -2.58 -7.42
C PRO A 62 3.76 -3.48 -6.76
N PHE A 63 5.01 -3.11 -6.92
CA PHE A 63 6.17 -3.81 -6.37
C PHE A 63 7.25 -2.81 -5.95
N SER A 64 7.88 -3.05 -4.83
CA SER A 64 9.07 -2.32 -4.38
C SER A 64 10.17 -3.30 -4.01
N LYS A 65 11.31 -3.14 -4.67
CA LYS A 65 12.52 -3.95 -4.36
C LYS A 65 12.99 -3.74 -2.92
N ASN A 66 12.94 -2.51 -2.42
CA ASN A 66 13.34 -2.19 -1.05
C ASN A 66 12.45 -2.89 -0.02
N LEU A 67 11.13 -2.92 -0.28
CA LEU A 67 10.17 -3.59 0.60
C LEU A 67 10.35 -5.12 0.55
N ASP A 68 10.60 -5.68 -0.63
CA ASP A 68 10.86 -7.12 -0.79
C ASP A 68 12.15 -7.54 -0.08
N ASP A 69 13.24 -6.76 -0.23
CA ASP A 69 14.50 -6.99 0.50
C ASP A 69 14.33 -6.85 2.02
N ALA A 70 13.47 -5.93 2.47
CA ALA A 70 13.14 -5.76 3.88
C ALA A 70 12.34 -6.95 4.42
N LEU A 71 11.40 -7.45 3.65
CA LEU A 71 10.61 -8.63 3.98
C LEU A 71 11.50 -9.88 4.09
N ASP A 72 12.42 -10.08 3.14
CA ASP A 72 13.41 -11.16 3.21
C ASP A 72 14.32 -11.02 4.44
N TYR A 73 14.65 -9.80 4.83
CA TYR A 73 15.40 -9.55 6.06
C TYR A 73 14.57 -9.94 7.29
N CYS A 74 13.29 -9.52 7.39
CA CYS A 74 12.39 -9.89 8.49
C CYS A 74 12.25 -11.43 8.62
N ILE A 75 12.13 -12.14 7.51
CA ILE A 75 12.06 -13.61 7.51
C ILE A 75 13.38 -14.20 8.04
N ARG A 76 14.51 -13.72 7.56
CA ARG A 76 15.82 -14.22 7.95
C ARG A 76 16.14 -14.04 9.43
N ILE A 77 15.69 -12.93 10.05
CA ILE A 77 15.93 -12.66 11.48
C ILE A 77 14.82 -13.21 12.39
N GLY A 78 13.77 -13.80 11.82
CA GLY A 78 12.69 -14.43 12.57
C GLY A 78 11.56 -13.50 13.01
N ASP A 79 11.51 -12.27 12.52
CA ASP A 79 10.40 -11.34 12.79
C ASP A 79 9.11 -11.73 12.04
N ILE A 80 9.27 -12.37 10.89
CA ILE A 80 8.20 -12.91 10.06
C ILE A 80 8.52 -14.38 9.76
N THR A 81 7.52 -15.23 9.89
CA THR A 81 7.62 -16.65 9.50
C THR A 81 7.02 -16.85 8.12
N ASP A 82 7.75 -17.60 7.27
CA ASP A 82 7.28 -18.01 5.96
C ASP A 82 6.75 -19.47 6.03
N HIS A 83 5.46 -19.63 5.75
CA HIS A 83 4.78 -20.93 5.68
C HIS A 83 4.56 -21.38 4.22
N GLY A 84 5.32 -20.83 3.26
CA GLY A 84 5.24 -21.09 1.84
C GLY A 84 4.31 -20.13 1.11
N GLU A 85 3.01 -20.29 1.22
CA GLU A 85 2.05 -19.39 0.58
C GLU A 85 1.67 -18.17 1.44
N LEU A 86 1.80 -18.29 2.76
CA LEU A 86 1.42 -17.28 3.73
C LEU A 86 2.58 -16.90 4.65
N LEU A 87 2.71 -15.62 4.87
CA LEU A 87 3.61 -15.01 5.82
C LEU A 87 2.84 -14.60 7.08
N GLN A 88 3.49 -14.66 8.23
CA GLN A 88 2.92 -14.23 9.51
C GLN A 88 3.97 -13.53 10.35
N ILE A 89 3.58 -12.43 11.01
CA ILE A 89 4.46 -11.78 11.98
C ILE A 89 4.56 -12.66 13.24
N THR A 90 5.76 -12.76 13.79
CA THR A 90 6.04 -13.50 15.01
C THR A 90 5.88 -12.62 16.26
N SER A 91 5.98 -13.21 17.46
CA SER A 91 6.04 -12.47 18.72
C SER A 91 7.25 -11.52 18.79
N ASP A 92 8.39 -11.95 18.24
CA ASP A 92 9.60 -11.13 18.20
C ASP A 92 9.43 -9.96 17.24
N GLY A 93 8.83 -10.19 16.07
CA GLY A 93 8.45 -9.14 15.14
C GLY A 93 7.46 -8.13 15.75
N GLN A 94 6.49 -8.59 16.55
CA GLN A 94 5.59 -7.69 17.28
C GLN A 94 6.34 -6.85 18.32
N THR A 95 7.30 -7.43 19.03
CA THR A 95 8.12 -6.73 20.01
C THR A 95 8.97 -5.65 19.31
N ASN A 96 9.63 -6.01 18.21
CA ASN A 96 10.43 -5.08 17.42
C ASN A 96 9.56 -3.96 16.84
N LEU A 97 8.38 -4.28 16.32
CA LEU A 97 7.41 -3.26 15.87
C LEU A 97 7.05 -2.27 16.98
N GLY A 98 6.86 -2.76 18.22
CA GLY A 98 6.62 -1.90 19.38
C GLY A 98 7.71 -0.85 19.55
N ILE A 99 8.97 -1.27 19.51
CA ILE A 99 10.14 -0.38 19.62
C ILE A 99 10.15 0.67 18.48
N TRP A 100 9.94 0.22 17.23
CA TRP A 100 9.97 1.11 16.07
C TRP A 100 8.83 2.14 16.06
N LYS A 101 7.67 1.80 16.62
CA LYS A 101 6.54 2.74 16.79
C LYS A 101 6.85 3.92 17.70
N GLU A 102 7.75 3.77 18.67
CA GLU A 102 8.12 4.85 19.58
C GLU A 102 9.04 5.91 18.95
N HIS A 103 9.66 5.58 17.81
CA HIS A 103 10.52 6.54 17.12
C HIS A 103 9.71 7.65 16.46
N THR A 104 10.02 8.90 16.78
CA THR A 104 9.32 10.09 16.29
C THR A 104 9.27 10.17 14.77
N ILE A 105 10.33 9.71 14.09
CA ILE A 105 10.41 9.70 12.62
C ILE A 105 9.31 8.85 11.96
N ASN A 106 8.78 7.87 12.69
CA ASN A 106 7.76 6.95 12.17
C ASN A 106 6.33 7.42 12.46
N GLN A 107 6.11 8.43 13.28
CA GLN A 107 4.77 8.82 13.74
C GLN A 107 3.85 9.27 12.59
N GLU A 108 4.36 10.07 11.68
CA GLU A 108 3.59 10.51 10.52
C GLU A 108 3.32 9.34 9.56
N ARG A 109 4.36 8.54 9.28
CA ARG A 109 4.28 7.35 8.44
C ARG A 109 3.29 6.32 8.98
N LEU A 110 3.25 6.18 10.30
CA LEU A 110 2.31 5.31 11.01
C LEU A 110 0.85 5.63 10.67
N ALA A 111 0.50 6.91 10.53
CA ALA A 111 -0.85 7.33 10.16
C ALA A 111 -1.25 6.82 8.76
N TYR A 112 -0.37 6.94 7.78
CA TYR A 112 -0.62 6.47 6.41
C TYR A 112 -0.71 4.94 6.32
N LEU A 113 0.20 4.24 7.00
CA LEU A 113 0.20 2.77 7.04
C LEU A 113 -1.05 2.23 7.74
N ASN A 114 -1.47 2.83 8.85
CA ASN A 114 -2.71 2.44 9.53
C ASN A 114 -3.92 2.76 8.65
N GLY A 115 -4.00 3.92 8.03
CA GLY A 115 -5.10 4.29 7.13
C GLY A 115 -5.28 3.28 5.99
N ALA A 116 -4.19 2.84 5.36
CA ALA A 116 -4.25 1.80 4.35
C ALA A 116 -4.66 0.44 4.92
N ALA A 117 -4.12 0.05 6.09
CA ALA A 117 -4.48 -1.21 6.73
C ALA A 117 -5.92 -1.23 7.24
N ASP A 118 -6.46 -0.09 7.68
CA ASP A 118 -7.84 0.02 8.16
C ASP A 118 -8.87 -0.21 7.04
N CYS A 119 -8.50 -0.01 5.77
CA CYS A 119 -9.33 -0.42 4.64
C CYS A 119 -9.61 -1.92 4.60
N LEU A 120 -8.77 -2.76 5.24
CA LEU A 120 -9.03 -4.20 5.37
C LEU A 120 -10.28 -4.51 6.23
N LEU A 121 -10.78 -3.56 7.00
CA LEU A 121 -12.03 -3.69 7.74
C LEU A 121 -13.26 -3.57 6.82
N LEU A 122 -13.11 -2.90 5.68
CA LEU A 122 -14.16 -2.64 4.70
C LEU A 122 -14.03 -3.52 3.44
N PHE A 123 -12.81 -3.79 3.02
CA PHE A 123 -12.49 -4.50 1.79
C PHE A 123 -11.56 -5.68 2.06
N THR A 124 -11.84 -6.81 1.44
CA THR A 124 -10.88 -7.93 1.44
C THR A 124 -9.66 -7.58 0.57
N PRO A 125 -8.48 -8.20 0.80
CA PRO A 125 -7.31 -7.98 -0.06
C PRO A 125 -7.58 -8.24 -1.55
N SER A 126 -8.47 -9.18 -1.88
CA SER A 126 -8.88 -9.46 -3.27
C SER A 126 -9.64 -8.29 -3.89
N VAL A 127 -10.53 -7.65 -3.14
CA VAL A 127 -11.30 -6.48 -3.61
C VAL A 127 -10.37 -5.27 -3.78
N ILE A 128 -9.43 -5.06 -2.86
CA ILE A 128 -8.42 -4.00 -3.00
C ILE A 128 -7.58 -4.23 -4.26
N ARG A 129 -7.15 -5.47 -4.50
CA ARG A 129 -6.41 -5.85 -5.72
C ARG A 129 -7.22 -5.62 -6.98
N GLU A 130 -8.51 -5.96 -6.98
CA GLU A 130 -9.43 -5.70 -8.08
C GLU A 130 -9.55 -4.21 -8.36
N ALA A 131 -9.77 -3.37 -7.35
CA ALA A 131 -9.83 -1.93 -7.49
C ALA A 131 -8.56 -1.37 -8.14
N PHE A 132 -7.39 -1.75 -7.64
CA PHE A 132 -6.10 -1.32 -8.21
C PHE A 132 -5.89 -1.79 -9.66
N ALA A 133 -6.49 -2.89 -10.08
CA ALA A 133 -6.43 -3.32 -11.49
C ALA A 133 -7.12 -2.34 -12.45
N TYR A 134 -8.00 -1.48 -11.95
CA TYR A 134 -8.66 -0.41 -12.70
C TYR A 134 -7.98 0.96 -12.52
N GLU A 135 -6.97 1.07 -11.66
CA GLU A 135 -6.18 2.28 -11.56
C GLU A 135 -5.52 2.56 -12.94
N PRO A 136 -5.69 3.79 -13.50
CA PRO A 136 -5.33 4.05 -14.89
C PRO A 136 -3.89 3.73 -15.28
N ALA A 137 -2.92 4.00 -14.39
CA ALA A 137 -1.52 3.69 -14.67
C ALA A 137 -1.25 2.19 -14.62
N LEU A 138 -1.74 1.49 -13.60
CA LEU A 138 -1.59 0.04 -13.46
C LEU A 138 -2.33 -0.71 -14.56
N ALA A 139 -3.54 -0.26 -14.94
CA ALA A 139 -4.31 -0.82 -16.04
C ALA A 139 -3.60 -0.64 -17.40
N PHE A 140 -2.99 0.52 -17.64
CA PHE A 140 -2.19 0.78 -18.84
C PHE A 140 -0.98 -0.15 -18.91
N ILE A 141 -0.22 -0.25 -17.81
CA ILE A 141 0.99 -1.09 -17.71
C ILE A 141 0.65 -2.56 -17.93
N LYS A 142 -0.42 -3.04 -17.29
CA LYS A 142 -0.91 -4.41 -17.45
C LYS A 142 -1.26 -4.73 -18.91
N ARG A 143 -1.94 -3.83 -19.62
CA ARG A 143 -2.28 -4.03 -21.04
C ARG A 143 -1.06 -4.16 -21.94
N HIS A 144 0.05 -3.50 -21.60
CA HIS A 144 1.27 -3.50 -22.40
C HIS A 144 2.32 -4.50 -21.89
N ALA A 145 2.02 -5.25 -20.80
CA ALA A 145 2.93 -6.20 -20.14
C ALA A 145 4.33 -5.62 -19.86
N GLN A 146 4.38 -4.34 -19.48
CA GLN A 146 5.62 -3.61 -19.22
C GLN A 146 5.84 -3.45 -17.73
N THR A 147 7.11 -3.27 -17.34
CA THR A 147 7.49 -2.78 -16.02
C THR A 147 7.69 -1.28 -16.12
N ALA A 148 7.07 -0.49 -15.25
CA ALA A 148 7.23 0.95 -15.25
C ALA A 148 7.24 1.50 -13.82
N TRP A 149 7.86 2.66 -13.65
CA TRP A 149 7.77 3.45 -12.42
C TRP A 149 6.35 3.95 -12.22
N LEU A 150 5.82 3.73 -11.01
CA LEU A 150 4.44 4.13 -10.67
C LEU A 150 4.31 5.59 -10.25
N PHE A 151 5.44 6.27 -10.08
CA PHE A 151 5.49 7.68 -9.66
C PHE A 151 6.30 8.53 -10.63
N SER A 152 6.14 8.30 -11.95
CA SER A 152 6.60 9.27 -12.94
C SER A 152 5.74 10.54 -12.90
N ASP A 153 6.33 11.69 -13.26
CA ASP A 153 5.65 12.99 -13.16
C ASP A 153 4.22 13.01 -13.73
N PRO A 154 3.92 12.45 -14.91
CA PRO A 154 2.56 12.45 -15.45
C PRO A 154 1.57 11.59 -14.64
N ILE A 155 2.06 10.59 -13.91
CA ILE A 155 1.23 9.76 -13.04
C ILE A 155 0.95 10.50 -11.73
N VAL A 156 1.99 11.10 -11.15
CA VAL A 156 1.89 11.88 -9.91
C VAL A 156 0.95 13.07 -10.08
N ASP A 157 1.07 13.82 -11.18
CA ASP A 157 0.17 14.94 -11.48
C ASP A 157 -1.31 14.49 -11.51
N ARG A 158 -1.58 13.39 -12.20
CA ARG A 158 -2.93 12.82 -12.28
C ARG A 158 -3.46 12.34 -10.93
N LEU A 159 -2.60 11.75 -10.09
CA LEU A 159 -2.96 11.35 -8.73
C LEU A 159 -3.27 12.57 -7.86
N HIS A 160 -2.51 13.66 -8.00
CA HIS A 160 -2.79 14.92 -7.30
C HIS A 160 -4.13 15.51 -7.69
N ASP A 161 -4.47 15.51 -8.99
CA ASP A 161 -5.78 15.99 -9.46
C ASP A 161 -6.90 15.13 -8.85
N THR A 162 -6.81 13.80 -8.95
CA THR A 162 -7.81 12.88 -8.39
C THR A 162 -7.96 13.04 -6.87
N PHE A 163 -6.85 13.13 -6.15
CA PHE A 163 -6.90 13.33 -4.70
C PHE A 163 -7.36 14.74 -4.30
N GLY A 164 -7.15 15.74 -5.18
CA GLY A 164 -7.75 17.07 -5.05
C GLY A 164 -9.27 17.01 -5.06
N GLU A 165 -9.84 16.32 -6.06
CA GLU A 165 -11.29 16.12 -6.17
C GLU A 165 -11.87 15.35 -4.96
N ILE A 166 -11.20 14.27 -4.53
CA ILE A 166 -11.63 13.52 -3.34
C ILE A 166 -11.60 14.40 -2.09
N ARG A 167 -10.60 15.28 -1.95
CA ARG A 167 -10.48 16.18 -0.81
C ARG A 167 -11.58 17.24 -0.77
N GLU A 168 -12.04 17.69 -1.93
CA GLU A 168 -13.18 18.62 -2.02
C GLU A 168 -14.50 17.93 -1.64
N LEU A 169 -14.67 16.66 -2.02
CA LEU A 169 -15.87 15.88 -1.72
C LEU A 169 -15.90 15.37 -0.26
N LEU A 170 -14.75 15.05 0.28
CA LEU A 170 -14.56 14.57 1.65
C LEU A 170 -13.69 15.58 2.43
N PRO A 171 -14.27 16.70 2.89
CA PRO A 171 -13.50 17.67 3.66
C PRO A 171 -12.90 16.95 4.87
N TYR A 172 -11.57 16.91 4.90
CA TYR A 172 -10.79 16.25 5.93
C TYR A 172 -11.17 16.81 7.31
N GLN A 173 -11.87 16.02 8.10
CA GLN A 173 -12.24 16.33 9.47
C GLN A 173 -11.67 15.32 10.46
N GLY A 174 -10.40 15.02 10.37
CA GLY A 174 -9.80 14.13 11.36
C GLY A 174 -8.65 13.25 10.87
N SER A 175 -8.16 12.40 11.74
CA SER A 175 -7.02 11.50 11.51
C SER A 175 -7.38 10.20 10.77
N ASP A 176 -8.62 10.01 10.34
CA ASP A 176 -9.06 8.78 9.67
C ASP A 176 -8.74 8.82 8.17
N LEU A 177 -7.55 8.33 7.83
CA LEU A 177 -7.07 8.22 6.46
C LEU A 177 -7.65 7.01 5.71
N SER A 178 -8.44 6.15 6.34
CA SER A 178 -9.11 5.04 5.66
C SER A 178 -10.24 5.53 4.75
N LEU A 179 -10.92 6.63 5.11
CA LEU A 179 -12.03 7.19 4.34
C LEU A 179 -11.62 7.64 2.92
N PRO A 180 -10.60 8.48 2.72
CA PRO A 180 -10.19 8.88 1.37
C PRO A 180 -9.71 7.70 0.53
N LEU A 181 -9.01 6.74 1.10
CA LEU A 181 -8.61 5.54 0.38
C LEU A 181 -9.81 4.68 0.01
N SER A 182 -10.75 4.48 0.93
CA SER A 182 -11.98 3.72 0.67
C SER A 182 -12.81 4.34 -0.44
N ALA A 183 -12.99 5.66 -0.41
CA ALA A 183 -13.70 6.39 -1.47
C ALA A 183 -13.01 6.22 -2.84
N TRP A 184 -11.69 6.28 -2.87
CA TRP A 184 -10.94 6.07 -4.10
C TRP A 184 -11.04 4.63 -4.61
N LEU A 185 -10.95 3.62 -3.74
CA LEU A 185 -11.14 2.23 -4.11
C LEU A 185 -12.55 1.96 -4.67
N GLU A 186 -13.59 2.51 -4.06
CA GLU A 186 -14.97 2.42 -4.57
C GLU A 186 -15.13 3.10 -5.94
N TYR A 187 -14.51 4.26 -6.13
CA TYR A 187 -14.47 4.94 -7.42
C TYR A 187 -13.82 4.06 -8.51
N LEU A 188 -12.67 3.45 -8.22
CA LEU A 188 -11.99 2.55 -9.16
C LEU A 188 -12.85 1.34 -9.52
N LEU A 189 -13.50 0.70 -8.54
CA LEU A 189 -14.41 -0.43 -8.77
C LEU A 189 -15.62 -0.02 -9.62
N THR A 190 -16.13 1.19 -9.44
CA THR A 190 -17.25 1.71 -10.22
C THR A 190 -16.87 1.92 -11.69
N ILE A 191 -15.70 2.51 -11.95
CA ILE A 191 -15.16 2.65 -13.31
C ILE A 191 -14.97 1.28 -13.97
N GLY A 192 -14.39 0.32 -13.25
CA GLY A 192 -14.18 -1.02 -13.77
C GLY A 192 -15.46 -1.67 -14.26
N ARG A 193 -16.50 -1.65 -13.45
CA ARG A 193 -17.82 -2.24 -13.78
C ARG A 193 -18.50 -1.57 -14.98
N THR A 194 -18.36 -0.25 -15.13
CA THR A 194 -18.93 0.46 -16.28
C THR A 194 -18.23 0.10 -17.59
N HIS A 195 -16.94 -0.16 -17.58
CA HIS A 195 -16.19 -0.59 -18.76
C HIS A 195 -16.48 -2.04 -19.17
N GLU A 196 -16.75 -2.94 -18.22
CA GLU A 196 -17.11 -4.35 -18.52
C GLU A 196 -18.50 -4.49 -19.18
N HIS A 197 -19.43 -3.58 -18.88
CA HIS A 197 -20.79 -3.60 -19.44
C HIS A 197 -20.89 -2.91 -20.82
N SER A 198 -19.82 -2.25 -21.26
CA SER A 198 -19.79 -1.51 -22.54
C SER A 198 -19.05 -2.26 -23.66
N ASN A 199 -18.54 -3.45 -23.40
CA ASN A 199 -17.91 -4.37 -24.35
C ASN A 199 -18.76 -5.64 -24.52
#